data_523cb98f78aa015afcde218a851b1514
#
_entry.id   523cb98f78aa015afcde218a851b1514
#
_cell.length_a   1.000
_cell.length_b   1.000
_cell.length_c   1.000
_cell.angle_alpha   90.00
_cell.angle_beta   90.00
_cell.angle_gamma   90.00
#
_symmetry.space_group_name_H-M   'P 1'
#
loop_
_entity.id
_entity.type
_entity.pdbx_description
1 polymer ?
#
loop_
_entity_poly.entity_id
_entity_poly.type
_entity_poly.pdbx_seq_one_letter_code
_entity_poly.pdbx_strand_id
1 'polypeptide(L)'
;MFYDLLPLSLLDDPGHLAATVFVSGCRFRCPFCHNAALQRVRPPKMPPETALRLLAERRGRLESVAVTGGEPTLWKDLPDFLAAVKALGYRVKLDTAGDRPDALADLLARGLVDFVAMDVKDAPERYGLYAPDPRAPERVRAAAAVLRDSGVPYEIRITVTPKLHEDEAILRAVRWIGPVPRLVLQAYRPAPGVMAPEIAGTEPTPPDRLRRLRARILAEAPAAAAAVELRGG
;
A
#
# COMPACT_ATOMS: atom_id res chain seq x y z
N MET A 1 -5.68 -11.06 -8.81
CA MET A 1 -5.21 -11.68 -10.07
C MET A 1 -4.30 -10.71 -10.80
N PHE A 2 -3.19 -11.18 -11.38
CA PHE A 2 -2.30 -10.35 -12.23
C PHE A 2 -3.12 -9.56 -13.26
N TYR A 3 -2.77 -8.30 -13.52
CA TYR A 3 -3.47 -7.46 -14.46
C TYR A 3 -2.55 -6.86 -15.53
N ASP A 4 -1.47 -6.18 -15.12
CA ASP A 4 -0.61 -5.42 -16.04
C ASP A 4 0.79 -5.21 -15.44
N LEU A 5 1.73 -4.81 -16.30
CA LEU A 5 3.09 -4.42 -15.92
C LEU A 5 3.41 -3.02 -16.47
N LEU A 6 3.74 -2.09 -15.59
CA LEU A 6 4.42 -0.85 -15.95
C LEU A 6 5.93 -1.12 -15.97
N PRO A 7 6.58 -1.00 -17.13
CA PRO A 7 7.96 -1.49 -17.27
C PRO A 7 9.03 -0.61 -16.62
N LEU A 8 8.69 0.61 -16.19
CA LEU A 8 9.59 1.52 -15.45
C LEU A 8 8.79 2.47 -14.58
N SER A 9 9.15 2.54 -13.31
CA SER A 9 8.65 3.51 -12.34
C SER A 9 9.82 4.04 -11.49
N LEU A 10 9.80 5.33 -11.21
CA LEU A 10 10.71 6.01 -10.28
C LEU A 10 10.02 6.33 -8.94
N LEU A 11 8.75 5.94 -8.79
CA LEU A 11 7.90 6.33 -7.66
C LEU A 11 7.47 5.16 -6.79
N ASP A 12 7.35 3.96 -7.39
CA ASP A 12 6.70 2.84 -6.73
C ASP A 12 7.62 2.10 -5.74
N ASP A 13 8.95 2.19 -5.90
CA ASP A 13 9.94 1.80 -4.86
C ASP A 13 10.97 2.91 -4.72
N PRO A 14 10.74 3.91 -3.84
CA PRO A 14 11.61 5.08 -3.73
C PRO A 14 13.07 4.73 -3.47
N GLY A 15 13.95 5.29 -4.31
CA GLY A 15 15.38 5.01 -4.27
C GLY A 15 15.84 3.88 -5.20
N HIS A 16 14.92 3.20 -5.91
CA HIS A 16 15.22 2.13 -6.84
C HIS A 16 14.54 2.35 -8.19
N LEU A 17 15.20 1.92 -9.27
CA LEU A 17 14.58 1.79 -10.58
C LEU A 17 13.69 0.55 -10.56
N ALA A 18 12.37 0.74 -10.57
CA ALA A 18 11.42 -0.34 -10.42
C ALA A 18 10.59 -0.61 -11.70
N ALA A 19 10.17 -1.85 -11.90
CA ALA A 19 8.96 -2.15 -12.64
C ALA A 19 7.79 -2.28 -11.67
N THR A 20 6.56 -1.98 -12.11
CA THR A 20 5.38 -2.09 -11.26
C THR A 20 4.40 -3.10 -11.84
N VAL A 21 4.12 -4.13 -11.06
CA VAL A 21 3.09 -5.14 -11.33
C VAL A 21 1.79 -4.69 -10.71
N PHE A 22 0.76 -4.57 -11.51
CA PHE A 22 -0.59 -4.29 -11.06
C PHE A 22 -1.42 -5.56 -10.96
N VAL A 23 -2.15 -5.71 -9.85
CA VAL A 23 -3.14 -6.77 -9.68
C VAL A 23 -4.55 -6.19 -9.69
N SER A 24 -5.53 -7.00 -10.07
CA SER A 24 -6.96 -6.68 -9.99
C SER A 24 -7.67 -7.53 -8.96
N GLY A 25 -8.72 -6.98 -8.36
CA GLY A 25 -9.44 -7.53 -7.23
C GLY A 25 -8.99 -6.90 -5.92
N CYS A 26 -9.94 -6.32 -5.19
CA CYS A 26 -9.76 -5.74 -3.85
C CYS A 26 -11.06 -5.89 -3.09
N ARG A 27 -11.00 -6.19 -1.78
CA ARG A 27 -12.20 -6.20 -0.92
C ARG A 27 -12.53 -4.82 -0.37
N PHE A 28 -11.53 -3.91 -0.35
CA PHE A 28 -11.77 -2.54 0.05
C PHE A 28 -12.50 -1.76 -1.04
N ARG A 29 -13.24 -0.73 -0.62
CA ARG A 29 -14.02 0.19 -1.46
C ARG A 29 -13.70 1.64 -1.10
N CYS A 30 -12.39 1.94 -1.00
CA CYS A 30 -11.92 3.26 -0.57
C CYS A 30 -12.44 4.36 -1.50
N PRO A 31 -13.16 5.36 -0.98
CA PRO A 31 -13.71 6.45 -1.80
C PRO A 31 -12.64 7.21 -2.58
N PHE A 32 -11.43 7.32 -2.03
CA PHE A 32 -10.27 8.00 -2.64
C PHE A 32 -9.38 7.08 -3.50
N CYS A 33 -9.83 5.89 -3.86
CA CYS A 33 -9.00 4.91 -4.57
C CYS A 33 -8.63 5.39 -5.98
N HIS A 34 -7.35 5.58 -6.26
CA HIS A 34 -6.84 5.92 -7.59
C HIS A 34 -6.89 4.72 -8.56
N ASN A 35 -6.89 3.51 -8.02
CA ASN A 35 -6.98 2.25 -8.78
C ASN A 35 -8.42 1.69 -8.77
N ALA A 36 -9.45 2.54 -8.77
CA ALA A 36 -10.84 2.10 -8.68
C ALA A 36 -11.23 1.08 -9.77
N ALA A 37 -10.67 1.23 -10.97
CA ALA A 37 -10.86 0.27 -12.06
C ALA A 37 -10.35 -1.14 -11.73
N LEU A 38 -9.40 -1.29 -10.81
CA LEU A 38 -8.80 -2.56 -10.39
C LEU A 38 -9.46 -3.17 -9.15
N GLN A 39 -10.48 -2.55 -8.57
CA GLN A 39 -11.17 -3.12 -7.42
C GLN A 39 -11.93 -4.40 -7.77
N ARG A 40 -12.48 -4.49 -8.96
CA ARG A 40 -13.05 -5.74 -9.48
C ARG A 40 -11.95 -6.54 -10.18
N VAL A 41 -12.07 -7.86 -10.13
CA VAL A 41 -11.22 -8.73 -10.92
C VAL A 41 -11.41 -8.42 -12.40
N ARG A 42 -10.31 -8.20 -13.11
CA ARG A 42 -10.25 -7.89 -14.53
C ARG A 42 -9.43 -8.94 -15.26
N PRO A 43 -9.76 -9.26 -16.50
CA PRO A 43 -8.87 -10.03 -17.35
C PRO A 43 -7.49 -9.34 -17.42
N PRO A 44 -6.40 -10.11 -17.40
CA PRO A 44 -5.07 -9.53 -17.54
C PRO A 44 -4.87 -8.92 -18.93
N LYS A 45 -4.15 -7.79 -19.01
CA LYS A 45 -3.77 -7.19 -20.29
C LYS A 45 -2.67 -7.96 -21.01
N MET A 46 -1.90 -8.75 -20.24
CA MET A 46 -0.90 -9.66 -20.74
C MET A 46 -0.80 -10.88 -19.81
N PRO A 47 -0.33 -12.05 -20.29
CA PRO A 47 -0.04 -13.19 -19.42
C PRO A 47 1.09 -12.87 -18.42
N PRO A 48 1.04 -13.39 -17.16
CA PRO A 48 2.12 -13.21 -16.18
C PRO A 48 3.49 -13.67 -16.69
N GLU A 49 3.53 -14.69 -17.54
CA GLU A 49 4.75 -15.22 -18.16
C GLU A 49 5.39 -14.19 -19.11
N THR A 50 4.57 -13.37 -19.77
CA THR A 50 5.07 -12.28 -20.60
C THR A 50 5.71 -11.18 -19.74
N ALA A 51 5.11 -10.86 -18.58
CA ALA A 51 5.72 -9.94 -17.64
C ALA A 51 7.06 -10.46 -17.10
N LEU A 52 7.15 -11.76 -16.77
CA LEU A 52 8.41 -12.38 -16.34
C LEU A 52 9.49 -12.35 -17.45
N ARG A 53 9.15 -12.55 -18.71
CA ARG A 53 10.11 -12.39 -19.83
C ARG A 53 10.62 -10.95 -19.93
N LEU A 54 9.72 -9.97 -19.86
CA LEU A 54 10.11 -8.56 -19.91
C LEU A 54 11.03 -8.18 -18.72
N LEU A 55 10.78 -8.75 -17.55
CA LEU A 55 11.66 -8.58 -16.38
C LEU A 55 13.03 -9.25 -16.64
N ALA A 56 13.05 -10.46 -17.19
CA ALA A 56 14.30 -11.16 -17.52
C ALA A 56 15.18 -10.37 -18.49
N GLU A 57 14.58 -9.75 -19.54
CA GLU A 57 15.26 -8.89 -20.51
C GLU A 57 15.81 -7.60 -19.91
N ARG A 58 15.28 -7.18 -18.72
CA ARG A 58 15.66 -5.94 -18.04
C ARG A 58 16.59 -6.15 -16.85
N ARG A 59 17.08 -7.36 -16.63
CA ARG A 59 18.08 -7.65 -15.58
C ARG A 59 19.29 -6.72 -15.71
N GLY A 60 19.72 -6.19 -14.56
CA GLY A 60 20.83 -5.23 -14.49
C GLY A 60 20.49 -3.80 -14.94
N ARG A 61 19.26 -3.55 -15.43
CA ARG A 61 18.76 -2.20 -15.75
C ARG A 61 17.71 -1.71 -14.76
N LEU A 62 17.00 -2.63 -14.13
CA LEU A 62 16.07 -2.39 -13.05
C LEU A 62 16.58 -3.08 -11.79
N GLU A 63 16.23 -2.53 -10.65
CA GLU A 63 16.67 -3.01 -9.33
C GLU A 63 15.53 -3.70 -8.57
N SER A 64 14.30 -3.27 -8.82
CA SER A 64 13.13 -3.65 -8.03
C SER A 64 11.91 -3.97 -8.87
N VAL A 65 11.03 -4.77 -8.29
CA VAL A 65 9.65 -4.99 -8.75
C VAL A 65 8.70 -4.61 -7.61
N ALA A 66 7.91 -3.57 -7.83
CA ALA A 66 6.82 -3.20 -6.93
C ALA A 66 5.53 -3.93 -7.34
N VAL A 67 4.81 -4.50 -6.38
CA VAL A 67 3.52 -5.16 -6.63
C VAL A 67 2.43 -4.39 -5.90
N THR A 68 1.44 -3.91 -6.65
CA THR A 68 0.38 -3.00 -6.20
C THR A 68 -0.92 -3.21 -6.99
N GLY A 69 -1.83 -2.23 -7.00
CA GLY A 69 -3.04 -2.21 -7.81
C GLY A 69 -4.31 -2.31 -7.00
N GLY A 70 -4.98 -3.48 -7.02
CA GLY A 70 -6.05 -3.83 -6.09
C GLY A 70 -5.47 -4.24 -4.74
N GLU A 71 -5.70 -5.49 -4.30
CA GLU A 71 -5.02 -6.05 -3.11
C GLU A 71 -4.19 -7.27 -3.53
N PRO A 72 -2.86 -7.15 -3.58
CA PRO A 72 -1.97 -8.21 -4.05
C PRO A 72 -2.11 -9.53 -3.29
N THR A 73 -2.33 -9.47 -1.98
CA THR A 73 -2.46 -10.66 -1.13
C THR A 73 -3.71 -11.52 -1.43
N LEU A 74 -4.61 -11.04 -2.28
CA LEU A 74 -5.75 -11.81 -2.79
C LEU A 74 -5.41 -12.64 -4.03
N TRP A 75 -4.27 -12.41 -4.68
CA TRP A 75 -3.85 -13.17 -5.84
C TRP A 75 -3.20 -14.49 -5.39
N LYS A 76 -3.85 -15.62 -5.73
CA LYS A 76 -3.44 -16.96 -5.26
C LYS A 76 -2.04 -17.36 -5.75
N ASP A 77 -1.70 -16.99 -6.98
CA ASP A 77 -0.42 -17.36 -7.60
C ASP A 77 0.68 -16.31 -7.33
N LEU A 78 0.42 -15.32 -6.46
CA LEU A 78 1.40 -14.31 -6.10
C LEU A 78 2.71 -14.90 -5.55
N PRO A 79 2.68 -15.92 -4.66
CA PRO A 79 3.91 -16.50 -4.14
C PRO A 79 4.81 -17.08 -5.23
N ASP A 80 4.25 -17.78 -6.20
CA ASP A 80 5.01 -18.40 -7.28
C ASP A 80 5.55 -17.35 -8.24
N PHE A 81 4.76 -16.34 -8.55
CA PHE A 81 5.22 -15.19 -9.33
C PHE A 81 6.38 -14.46 -8.66
N LEU A 82 6.28 -14.18 -7.36
CA LEU A 82 7.36 -13.52 -6.60
C LEU A 82 8.61 -14.39 -6.50
N ALA A 83 8.47 -15.71 -6.36
CA ALA A 83 9.60 -16.63 -6.39
C ALA A 83 10.36 -16.55 -7.73
N ALA A 84 9.63 -16.47 -8.86
CA ALA A 84 10.24 -16.27 -10.17
C ALA A 84 10.93 -14.90 -10.28
N VAL A 85 10.31 -13.84 -9.77
CA VAL A 85 10.91 -12.48 -9.72
C VAL A 85 12.19 -12.48 -8.88
N LYS A 86 12.19 -13.12 -7.70
CA LYS A 86 13.38 -13.26 -6.83
C LYS A 86 14.47 -14.07 -7.51
N ALA A 87 14.14 -15.13 -8.24
CA ALA A 87 15.10 -15.92 -9.01
C ALA A 87 15.78 -15.12 -10.14
N LEU A 88 15.12 -14.07 -10.65
CA LEU A 88 15.72 -13.10 -11.57
C LEU A 88 16.68 -12.11 -10.89
N GLY A 89 16.77 -12.10 -9.56
CA GLY A 89 17.65 -11.25 -8.77
C GLY A 89 17.04 -9.89 -8.40
N TYR A 90 15.74 -9.68 -8.56
CA TYR A 90 15.08 -8.44 -8.20
C TYR A 90 14.79 -8.33 -6.70
N ARG A 91 14.89 -7.11 -6.19
CA ARG A 91 14.24 -6.68 -4.96
C ARG A 91 12.72 -6.67 -5.18
N VAL A 92 11.94 -7.08 -4.20
CA VAL A 92 10.48 -7.07 -4.24
C VAL A 92 9.93 -6.12 -3.20
N LYS A 93 9.13 -5.15 -3.63
CA LYS A 93 8.31 -4.30 -2.76
C LYS A 93 6.84 -4.69 -2.91
N LEU A 94 6.16 -4.87 -1.78
CA LEU A 94 4.73 -5.17 -1.72
C LEU A 94 3.95 -3.99 -1.15
N ASP A 95 2.96 -3.51 -1.89
CA ASP A 95 1.94 -2.59 -1.39
C ASP A 95 0.71 -3.40 -0.97
N THR A 96 0.18 -3.20 0.24
CA THR A 96 -1.00 -3.91 0.73
C THR A 96 -1.86 -3.06 1.65
N ALA A 97 -3.15 -3.32 1.71
CA ALA A 97 -4.06 -2.77 2.72
C ALA A 97 -4.14 -3.64 3.99
N GLY A 98 -3.36 -4.72 4.08
CA GLY A 98 -3.34 -5.61 5.25
C GLY A 98 -4.60 -6.50 5.39
N ASP A 99 -5.32 -6.72 4.31
CA ASP A 99 -6.58 -7.51 4.35
C ASP A 99 -6.38 -9.02 4.58
N ARG A 100 -5.18 -9.54 4.28
CA ARG A 100 -4.83 -10.94 4.41
C ARG A 100 -3.52 -11.11 5.21
N PRO A 101 -3.58 -10.99 6.54
CA PRO A 101 -2.39 -11.14 7.40
C PRO A 101 -1.75 -12.53 7.28
N ASP A 102 -2.54 -13.56 7.04
CA ASP A 102 -2.09 -14.93 6.78
C ASP A 102 -1.22 -15.04 5.51
N ALA A 103 -1.70 -14.48 4.40
CA ALA A 103 -0.95 -14.47 3.15
C ALA A 103 0.31 -13.59 3.24
N LEU A 104 0.21 -12.45 3.94
CA LEU A 104 1.37 -11.59 4.19
C LEU A 104 2.44 -12.33 4.99
N ALA A 105 2.06 -13.04 6.06
CA ALA A 105 2.98 -13.83 6.87
C ALA A 105 3.68 -14.92 6.06
N ASP A 106 2.96 -15.64 5.19
CA ASP A 106 3.56 -16.65 4.31
C ASP A 106 4.59 -16.04 3.36
N LEU A 107 4.27 -14.93 2.70
CA LEU A 107 5.20 -14.25 1.78
C LEU A 107 6.49 -13.81 2.49
N LEU A 108 6.37 -13.27 3.70
CA LEU A 108 7.52 -12.81 4.49
C LEU A 108 8.36 -13.99 5.01
N ALA A 109 7.72 -15.04 5.53
CA ALA A 109 8.41 -16.25 6.01
C ALA A 109 9.19 -16.96 4.90
N ARG A 110 8.70 -16.90 3.66
CA ARG A 110 9.37 -17.46 2.48
C ARG A 110 10.45 -16.55 1.88
N GLY A 111 10.70 -15.37 2.44
CA GLY A 111 11.69 -14.41 1.92
C GLY A 111 11.35 -13.85 0.53
N LEU A 112 10.07 -13.79 0.17
CA LEU A 112 9.61 -13.36 -1.16
C LEU A 112 9.43 -11.84 -1.28
N VAL A 113 9.51 -11.11 -0.17
CA VAL A 113 9.32 -9.66 -0.10
C VAL A 113 10.45 -9.03 0.70
N ASP A 114 11.04 -7.96 0.16
CA ASP A 114 12.17 -7.24 0.76
C ASP A 114 11.75 -5.91 1.40
N PHE A 115 10.57 -5.41 1.08
CA PHE A 115 9.99 -4.21 1.67
C PHE A 115 8.46 -4.23 1.57
N VAL A 116 7.78 -3.78 2.62
CA VAL A 116 6.32 -3.65 2.61
C VAL A 116 5.91 -2.21 2.87
N ALA A 117 5.00 -1.69 2.03
CA ALA A 117 4.26 -0.47 2.33
C ALA A 117 2.79 -0.84 2.58
N MET A 118 2.36 -0.71 3.83
CA MET A 118 1.00 -1.05 4.23
C MET A 118 0.16 0.20 4.44
N ASP A 119 -1.01 0.23 3.80
CA ASP A 119 -1.94 1.35 3.88
C ASP A 119 -2.94 1.15 5.02
N VAL A 120 -2.92 2.03 5.99
CA VAL A 120 -4.00 2.22 6.99
C VAL A 120 -4.94 3.28 6.48
N LYS A 121 -6.25 2.98 6.45
CA LYS A 121 -7.20 3.87 5.77
C LYS A 121 -7.79 4.93 6.69
N ASP A 122 -8.07 4.60 7.96
CA ASP A 122 -8.66 5.50 8.95
C ASP A 122 -8.55 4.89 10.37
N ALA A 123 -9.15 5.54 11.35
CA ALA A 123 -9.37 4.98 12.68
C ALA A 123 -10.27 3.72 12.62
N PRO A 124 -10.08 2.74 13.52
CA PRO A 124 -10.75 1.43 13.43
C PRO A 124 -12.27 1.52 13.36
N GLU A 125 -12.89 2.43 14.09
CA GLU A 125 -14.34 2.64 14.11
C GLU A 125 -14.90 3.21 12.80
N ARG A 126 -14.04 3.71 11.92
CA ARG A 126 -14.42 4.31 10.63
C ARG A 126 -14.18 3.39 9.44
N TYR A 127 -13.65 2.18 9.66
CA TYR A 127 -13.34 1.25 8.57
C TYR A 127 -14.54 0.81 7.75
N GLY A 128 -15.77 0.93 8.28
CA GLY A 128 -17.00 0.72 7.50
C GLY A 128 -17.14 1.59 6.25
N LEU A 129 -16.42 2.74 6.20
CA LEU A 129 -16.37 3.61 5.01
C LEU A 129 -15.50 3.01 3.88
N TYR A 130 -14.63 2.08 4.21
CA TYR A 130 -13.59 1.55 3.32
C TYR A 130 -13.75 0.06 3.02
N ALA A 131 -14.33 -0.70 3.94
CA ALA A 131 -14.46 -2.15 3.83
C ALA A 131 -15.87 -2.61 4.24
N PRO A 132 -16.53 -3.43 3.40
CA PRO A 132 -17.84 -4.00 3.75
C PRO A 132 -17.78 -5.01 4.91
N ASP A 133 -16.64 -5.70 5.10
CA ASP A 133 -16.46 -6.67 6.17
C ASP A 133 -16.09 -5.95 7.48
N PRO A 134 -16.91 -6.06 8.55
CA PRO A 134 -16.64 -5.41 9.83
C PRO A 134 -15.37 -5.89 10.53
N ARG A 135 -14.82 -7.05 10.15
CA ARG A 135 -13.55 -7.58 10.67
C ARG A 135 -12.31 -6.99 10.00
N ALA A 136 -12.48 -6.07 9.04
CA ALA A 136 -11.34 -5.46 8.36
C ALA A 136 -10.35 -4.78 9.32
N PRO A 137 -10.77 -4.01 10.36
CA PRO A 137 -9.83 -3.43 11.32
C PRO A 137 -8.98 -4.47 12.04
N GLU A 138 -9.57 -5.58 12.44
CA GLU A 138 -8.86 -6.66 13.13
C GLU A 138 -7.79 -7.28 12.24
N ARG A 139 -8.10 -7.52 10.96
CA ARG A 139 -7.13 -8.04 9.99
C ARG A 139 -5.98 -7.06 9.73
N VAL A 140 -6.29 -5.78 9.57
CA VAL A 140 -5.29 -4.72 9.37
C VAL A 140 -4.35 -4.63 10.57
N ARG A 141 -4.89 -4.71 11.80
CA ARG A 141 -4.08 -4.72 13.01
C ARG A 141 -3.21 -5.98 13.11
N ALA A 142 -3.76 -7.14 12.74
CA ALA A 142 -3.01 -8.40 12.68
C ALA A 142 -1.88 -8.32 11.64
N ALA A 143 -2.13 -7.75 10.46
CA ALA A 143 -1.09 -7.53 9.44
C ALA A 143 0.04 -6.62 9.94
N ALA A 144 -0.29 -5.55 10.68
CA ALA A 144 0.73 -4.70 11.29
C ALA A 144 1.56 -5.44 12.36
N ALA A 145 0.96 -6.36 13.12
CA ALA A 145 1.69 -7.22 14.05
C ALA A 145 2.65 -8.17 13.29
N VAL A 146 2.18 -8.80 12.23
CA VAL A 146 3.01 -9.64 11.35
C VAL A 146 4.22 -8.86 10.83
N LEU A 147 4.04 -7.62 10.38
CA LEU A 147 5.15 -6.77 9.91
C LEU A 147 6.16 -6.47 11.01
N ARG A 148 5.70 -6.13 12.22
CA ARG A 148 6.59 -5.87 13.36
C ARG A 148 7.50 -7.04 13.70
N ASP A 149 6.94 -8.24 13.61
CA ASP A 149 7.61 -9.48 14.03
C ASP A 149 8.46 -10.10 12.91
N SER A 150 8.31 -9.61 11.67
CA SER A 150 8.92 -10.24 10.48
C SER A 150 10.41 -9.96 10.30
N GLY A 151 10.93 -8.88 10.86
CA GLY A 151 12.29 -8.38 10.56
C GLY A 151 12.45 -7.75 9.17
N VAL A 152 11.44 -7.78 8.31
CA VAL A 152 11.46 -7.14 6.99
C VAL A 152 11.19 -5.64 7.12
N PRO A 153 11.97 -4.76 6.47
CA PRO A 153 11.71 -3.33 6.48
C PRO A 153 10.32 -2.99 5.94
N TYR A 154 9.62 -2.07 6.61
CA TYR A 154 8.29 -1.65 6.20
C TYR A 154 7.98 -0.19 6.56
N GLU A 155 6.96 0.35 5.91
CA GLU A 155 6.32 1.60 6.28
C GLU A 155 4.80 1.42 6.40
N ILE A 156 4.19 2.20 7.30
CA ILE A 156 2.74 2.39 7.32
C ILE A 156 2.42 3.71 6.63
N ARG A 157 1.47 3.69 5.69
CA ARG A 157 1.03 4.88 4.96
C ARG A 157 -0.41 5.25 5.34
N ILE A 158 -0.67 6.54 5.45
CA ILE A 158 -2.03 7.09 5.56
C ILE A 158 -2.19 8.17 4.51
N THR A 159 -3.08 7.93 3.53
CA THR A 159 -3.46 8.97 2.56
C THR A 159 -4.46 9.91 3.22
N VAL A 160 -4.02 11.11 3.55
CA VAL A 160 -4.84 12.12 4.19
C VAL A 160 -5.73 12.79 3.15
N THR A 161 -7.04 12.57 3.24
CA THR A 161 -8.03 13.09 2.27
C THR A 161 -8.89 14.16 2.92
N PRO A 162 -8.93 15.40 2.39
CA PRO A 162 -9.56 16.55 3.08
C PRO A 162 -11.02 16.35 3.48
N LYS A 163 -11.83 15.73 2.64
CA LYS A 163 -13.26 15.51 2.90
C LYS A 163 -13.57 14.25 3.71
N LEU A 164 -12.62 13.35 3.90
CA LEU A 164 -12.84 12.08 4.60
C LEU A 164 -12.24 12.07 5.99
N HIS A 165 -11.04 12.62 6.15
CA HIS A 165 -10.28 12.51 7.37
C HIS A 165 -10.36 13.80 8.20
N GLU A 166 -10.79 13.65 9.42
CA GLU A 166 -10.55 14.62 10.50
C GLU A 166 -9.18 14.35 11.11
N ASP A 167 -8.50 15.39 11.58
CA ASP A 167 -7.16 15.25 12.17
C ASP A 167 -7.16 14.33 13.39
N GLU A 168 -8.24 14.36 14.20
CA GLU A 168 -8.43 13.46 15.34
C GLU A 168 -8.56 11.99 14.92
N ALA A 169 -9.22 11.71 13.80
CA ALA A 169 -9.33 10.35 13.27
C ALA A 169 -7.95 9.79 12.86
N ILE A 170 -7.13 10.64 12.22
CA ILE A 170 -5.74 10.26 11.88
C ILE A 170 -4.93 9.95 13.15
N LEU A 171 -5.01 10.78 14.20
CA LEU A 171 -4.33 10.53 15.47
C LEU A 171 -4.78 9.21 16.12
N ARG A 172 -6.09 8.91 16.09
CA ARG A 172 -6.61 7.62 16.58
C ARG A 172 -6.09 6.45 15.74
N ALA A 173 -6.07 6.57 14.41
CA ALA A 173 -5.52 5.54 13.53
C ALA A 173 -4.05 5.24 13.84
N VAL A 174 -3.24 6.29 14.05
CA VAL A 174 -1.82 6.17 14.40
C VAL A 174 -1.63 5.46 15.76
N ARG A 175 -2.40 5.86 16.77
CA ARG A 175 -2.34 5.19 18.10
C ARG A 175 -2.81 3.73 18.03
N TRP A 176 -3.84 3.45 17.25
CA TRP A 176 -4.43 2.12 17.10
C TRP A 176 -3.49 1.12 16.42
N ILE A 177 -2.79 1.55 15.36
CA ILE A 177 -1.92 0.63 14.61
C ILE A 177 -0.67 0.21 15.41
N GLY A 178 -0.34 0.95 16.45
CA GLY A 178 0.76 0.66 17.36
C GLY A 178 2.11 1.16 16.86
N PRO A 179 3.19 0.85 17.57
CA PRO A 179 4.50 1.36 17.21
C PRO A 179 4.93 0.85 15.83
N VAL A 180 5.36 1.80 14.99
CA VAL A 180 5.85 1.52 13.64
C VAL A 180 7.20 2.22 13.41
N PRO A 181 8.14 1.63 12.65
CA PRO A 181 9.44 2.27 12.40
C PRO A 181 9.29 3.52 11.54
N ARG A 182 8.34 3.53 10.62
CA ARG A 182 8.14 4.60 9.65
C ARG A 182 6.66 4.78 9.35
N LEU A 183 6.14 5.96 9.65
CA LEU A 183 4.80 6.41 9.27
C LEU A 183 4.92 7.44 8.15
N VAL A 184 4.16 7.24 7.08
CA VAL A 184 4.11 8.18 5.95
C VAL A 184 2.71 8.81 5.89
N LEU A 185 2.62 10.11 6.07
CA LEU A 185 1.43 10.89 5.76
C LEU A 185 1.50 11.31 4.30
N GLN A 186 0.64 10.73 3.49
CA GLN A 186 0.60 10.98 2.05
C GLN A 186 -0.52 11.96 1.70
N ALA A 187 -0.19 13.01 0.95
CA ALA A 187 -1.20 13.93 0.44
C ALA A 187 -2.13 13.19 -0.53
N TYR A 188 -3.43 13.35 -0.36
CA TYR A 188 -4.37 13.05 -1.42
C TYR A 188 -4.17 14.03 -2.57
N ARG A 189 -4.17 13.50 -3.79
CA ARG A 189 -4.19 14.28 -5.04
C ARG A 189 -5.39 13.85 -5.87
N PRO A 190 -6.21 14.79 -6.34
CA PRO A 190 -7.30 14.44 -7.24
C PRO A 190 -6.77 13.82 -8.53
N ALA A 191 -7.45 12.82 -9.02
CA ALA A 191 -7.10 12.16 -10.28
C ALA A 191 -8.38 11.65 -10.99
N PRO A 192 -8.37 11.59 -12.32
CA PRO A 192 -9.42 10.92 -13.06
C PRO A 192 -9.57 9.46 -12.60
N GLY A 193 -10.81 8.99 -12.45
CA GLY A 193 -11.09 7.61 -12.08
C GLY A 193 -11.00 7.28 -10.59
N VAL A 194 -10.85 8.27 -9.72
CA VAL A 194 -11.10 8.11 -8.27
C VAL A 194 -12.54 7.62 -8.07
N MET A 195 -12.73 6.65 -7.14
CA MET A 195 -13.98 5.91 -7.01
C MET A 195 -15.19 6.79 -6.73
N ALA A 196 -15.08 7.70 -5.77
CA ALA A 196 -16.18 8.57 -5.37
C ALA A 196 -16.06 9.92 -6.08
N PRO A 197 -17.05 10.33 -6.92
CA PRO A 197 -16.99 11.60 -7.65
C PRO A 197 -16.83 12.82 -6.74
N GLU A 198 -17.46 12.80 -5.56
CA GLU A 198 -17.36 13.86 -4.55
C GLU A 198 -15.96 13.97 -3.94
N ILE A 199 -15.17 12.91 -3.98
CA ILE A 199 -13.75 12.89 -3.57
C ILE A 199 -12.86 13.26 -4.76
N ALA A 200 -13.16 12.77 -5.96
CA ALA A 200 -12.40 13.08 -7.18
C ALA A 200 -12.28 14.60 -7.43
N GLY A 201 -13.37 15.35 -7.17
CA GLY A 201 -13.39 16.81 -7.28
C GLY A 201 -12.87 17.58 -6.06
N THR A 202 -12.27 16.91 -5.08
CA THR A 202 -11.73 17.56 -3.88
C THR A 202 -10.35 18.14 -4.18
N GLU A 203 -10.06 19.33 -3.62
CA GLU A 203 -8.71 19.89 -3.65
C GLU A 203 -7.67 18.93 -3.05
N PRO A 204 -6.43 18.97 -3.51
CA PRO A 204 -5.34 18.19 -2.92
C PRO A 204 -5.17 18.55 -1.44
N THR A 205 -4.62 17.61 -0.67
CA THR A 205 -4.34 17.89 0.74
C THR A 205 -3.34 19.02 0.87
N PRO A 206 -3.67 20.11 1.58
CA PRO A 206 -2.74 21.22 1.76
C PRO A 206 -1.47 20.76 2.50
N PRO A 207 -0.27 21.14 2.03
CA PRO A 207 1.00 20.79 2.69
C PRO A 207 1.06 21.23 4.16
N ASP A 208 0.46 22.38 4.50
CA ASP A 208 0.40 22.87 5.89
C ASP A 208 -0.40 21.95 6.80
N ARG A 209 -1.45 21.31 6.29
CA ARG A 209 -2.21 20.32 7.06
C ARG A 209 -1.36 19.11 7.40
N LEU A 210 -0.57 18.60 6.45
CA LEU A 210 0.35 17.49 6.71
C LEU A 210 1.42 17.86 7.73
N ARG A 211 1.97 19.07 7.64
CA ARG A 211 2.96 19.58 8.62
C ARG A 211 2.37 19.66 10.03
N ARG A 212 1.15 20.21 10.17
CA ARG A 212 0.45 20.26 11.48
C ARG A 212 0.16 18.87 12.03
N LEU A 213 -0.35 17.95 11.19
CA LEU A 213 -0.59 16.56 11.59
C LEU A 213 0.70 15.87 12.06
N ARG A 214 1.79 16.02 11.32
CA ARG A 214 3.10 15.50 11.73
C ARG A 214 3.51 16.04 13.10
N ALA A 215 3.43 17.35 13.31
CA ALA A 215 3.77 17.98 14.59
C ALA A 215 2.91 17.44 15.74
N ARG A 216 1.60 17.28 15.52
CA ARG A 216 0.67 16.71 16.49
C ARG A 216 1.00 15.24 16.81
N ILE A 217 1.27 14.42 15.80
CA ILE A 217 1.63 13.00 16.02
C ILE A 217 2.89 12.90 16.88
N LEU A 218 3.93 13.69 16.58
CA LEU A 218 5.18 13.69 17.32
C LEU A 218 4.99 14.16 18.77
N ALA A 219 4.06 15.09 19.03
CA ALA A 219 3.78 15.61 20.36
C ALA A 219 2.82 14.70 21.15
N GLU A 220 1.75 14.20 20.54
CA GLU A 220 0.63 13.54 21.23
C GLU A 220 0.70 12.02 21.16
N ALA A 221 1.51 11.43 20.28
CA ALA A 221 1.69 9.99 20.11
C ALA A 221 3.15 9.60 19.79
N PRO A 222 4.16 10.10 20.52
CA PRO A 222 5.57 9.91 20.18
C PRO A 222 6.00 8.44 20.14
N ALA A 223 5.35 7.58 20.90
CA ALA A 223 5.62 6.14 20.91
C ALA A 223 5.00 5.39 19.72
N ALA A 224 4.12 6.01 18.95
CA ALA A 224 3.40 5.33 17.86
C ALA A 224 4.19 5.23 16.57
N ALA A 225 5.20 6.08 16.35
CA ALA A 225 6.05 6.03 15.17
C ALA A 225 7.46 6.55 15.48
N ALA A 226 8.48 5.79 15.09
CA ALA A 226 9.87 6.21 15.27
C ALA A 226 10.23 7.37 14.31
N ALA A 227 9.66 7.38 13.11
CA ALA A 227 9.78 8.45 12.14
C ALA A 227 8.43 8.77 11.49
N VAL A 228 8.16 10.06 11.25
CA VAL A 228 6.96 10.54 10.53
C VAL A 228 7.41 11.35 9.32
N GLU A 229 7.13 10.83 8.14
CA GLU A 229 7.47 11.44 6.86
C GLU A 229 6.24 12.03 6.18
N LEU A 230 6.46 13.04 5.33
CA LEU A 230 5.44 13.64 4.49
C LEU A 230 5.73 13.31 3.02
N ARG A 231 4.72 12.87 2.27
CA ARG A 231 4.86 12.53 0.85
C ARG A 231 3.80 13.25 0.02
N GLY A 232 4.21 13.84 -1.08
CA GLY A 232 3.31 14.46 -2.05
C GLY A 232 2.77 15.85 -1.67
N GLY A 233 3.34 16.49 -0.62
CA GLY A 233 3.04 17.86 -0.22
C GLY A 233 3.93 18.88 -0.91
#